data_d2286687454f48a6d2329989afc336e0
#
_entry.id   d2286687454f48a6d2329989afc336e0
#
_cell.length_a   1.000
_cell.length_b   1.000
_cell.length_c   1.000
_cell.angle_alpha   90.00
_cell.angle_beta   90.00
_cell.angle_gamma   90.00
#
_symmetry.space_group_name_H-M   'P 1'
#
loop_
_entity.id
_entity.type
_entity.pdbx_description
1 polymer ?
#
loop_
_entity_poly.entity_id
_entity_poly.type
_entity_poly.pdbx_seq_one_letter_code
_entity_poly.pdbx_strand_id
1 'polypeptide(L)'
;PNEIALTILLAGFTLVFVIVCITLIPMADYTNIGHPGTYISIAAILSLFVCLIPTTIGGLLSAIGIAGMDRALRANVITKSGKAVETAGDIDTLLLDKTGTITIGNRKATKFHPVPGIDEKVFVEACLLSSLSDETPEGKSIIELGRENGHRMRDLNTAGAHMIKFTAETKCSGVDLQDGTQIRKGAFDAIRRIVESAGNKFPKEVEEVIAAISGNGGTPLVVCVNNAVLGVIELQDIIKPGIQERFERLRKMGVKTVMVTGDNPLTAKYIAEKAG
;
A
#
# COMPACT_ATOMS: atom_id res chain seq x y z
N PRO A 1 8.78 11.47 -21.91
CA PRO A 1 9.80 12.09 -22.80
C PRO A 1 9.27 12.31 -24.21
N ASN A 2 8.63 11.29 -24.83
CA ASN A 2 8.18 11.36 -26.22
C ASN A 2 7.08 12.41 -26.46
N GLU A 3 6.11 12.54 -25.54
CA GLU A 3 5.05 13.55 -25.63
C GLU A 3 5.60 14.96 -25.60
N ILE A 4 6.58 15.26 -24.73
CA ILE A 4 7.23 16.56 -24.65
C ILE A 4 8.03 16.84 -25.94
N ALA A 5 8.77 15.84 -26.42
CA ALA A 5 9.55 15.95 -27.66
C ALA A 5 8.64 16.23 -28.88
N LEU A 6 7.52 15.51 -28.97
CA LEU A 6 6.53 15.74 -30.03
C LEU A 6 5.84 17.09 -29.92
N THR A 7 5.54 17.57 -28.71
CA THR A 7 4.96 18.90 -28.50
C THR A 7 5.92 19.98 -28.92
N ILE A 8 7.21 19.87 -28.60
CA ILE A 8 8.25 20.80 -29.03
C ILE A 8 8.40 20.77 -30.57
N LEU A 9 8.40 19.57 -31.15
CA LEU A 9 8.50 19.40 -32.63
C LEU A 9 7.30 20.04 -33.33
N LEU A 10 6.07 19.82 -32.83
CA LEU A 10 4.86 20.44 -33.36
C LEU A 10 4.89 21.96 -33.27
N ALA A 11 5.34 22.51 -32.13
CA ALA A 11 5.48 23.94 -31.96
C ALA A 11 6.54 24.52 -32.94
N GLY A 12 7.67 23.84 -33.10
CA GLY A 12 8.72 24.20 -34.03
C GLY A 12 8.23 24.20 -35.49
N PHE A 13 7.55 23.14 -35.93
CA PHE A 13 6.96 23.06 -37.26
C PHE A 13 5.90 24.16 -37.48
N THR A 14 5.04 24.40 -36.52
CA THR A 14 4.02 25.43 -36.60
C THR A 14 4.68 26.82 -36.81
N LEU A 15 5.74 27.13 -36.06
CA LEU A 15 6.49 28.38 -36.23
C LEU A 15 7.11 28.50 -37.61
N VAL A 16 7.77 27.44 -38.11
CA VAL A 16 8.37 27.41 -39.45
C VAL A 16 7.29 27.63 -40.52
N PHE A 17 6.15 26.93 -40.41
CA PHE A 17 5.05 27.06 -41.39
C PHE A 17 4.41 28.44 -41.37
N VAL A 18 4.28 29.08 -40.20
CA VAL A 18 3.84 30.48 -40.10
C VAL A 18 4.78 31.40 -40.87
N ILE A 19 6.10 31.24 -40.65
CA ILE A 19 7.11 32.06 -41.35
C ILE A 19 7.03 31.83 -42.85
N VAL A 20 6.94 30.57 -43.31
CA VAL A 20 6.81 30.22 -44.72
C VAL A 20 5.56 30.84 -45.34
N CYS A 21 4.40 30.71 -44.71
CA CYS A 21 3.15 31.28 -45.19
C CYS A 21 3.19 32.81 -45.31
N ILE A 22 3.80 33.48 -44.33
CA ILE A 22 3.96 34.96 -44.36
C ILE A 22 4.91 35.39 -45.48
N THR A 23 6.01 34.66 -45.70
CA THR A 23 7.01 35.00 -46.73
C THR A 23 6.53 34.68 -48.15
N LEU A 24 5.57 33.76 -48.32
CA LEU A 24 4.98 33.45 -49.64
C LEU A 24 4.24 34.64 -50.26
N ILE A 25 3.60 35.52 -49.46
CA ILE A 25 2.87 36.68 -49.96
C ILE A 25 3.79 37.65 -50.75
N PRO A 26 4.84 38.23 -50.15
CA PRO A 26 5.74 39.15 -50.87
C PRO A 26 6.50 38.44 -51.98
N MET A 27 6.75 37.14 -51.86
CA MET A 27 7.43 36.38 -52.90
C MET A 27 6.54 36.19 -54.14
N ALA A 28 5.24 35.93 -53.92
CA ALA A 28 4.25 35.87 -55.01
C ALA A 28 4.05 37.23 -55.67
N ASP A 29 3.97 38.32 -54.91
CA ASP A 29 3.87 39.67 -55.43
C ASP A 29 5.13 40.06 -56.30
N TYR A 30 6.31 39.66 -55.82
CA TYR A 30 7.56 39.90 -56.58
C TYR A 30 7.56 39.16 -57.91
N THR A 31 7.10 37.93 -57.99
CA THR A 31 7.05 37.14 -59.22
C THR A 31 6.02 37.71 -60.26
N ASN A 32 4.97 38.38 -59.75
CA ASN A 32 3.95 39.01 -60.58
C ASN A 32 4.37 40.35 -61.24
N ILE A 33 5.44 40.96 -60.79
CA ILE A 33 5.96 42.22 -61.36
C ILE A 33 6.33 42.12 -62.86
N GLY A 34 6.63 40.92 -63.38
CA GLY A 34 6.96 40.67 -64.76
C GLY A 34 5.94 39.89 -65.57
N HIS A 35 5.00 39.22 -64.91
CA HIS A 35 4.00 38.32 -65.52
C HIS A 35 2.65 38.45 -64.82
N PRO A 36 1.74 39.34 -65.30
CA PRO A 36 0.43 39.48 -64.65
C PRO A 36 -0.43 38.24 -64.89
N GLY A 37 -0.66 37.46 -63.86
CA GLY A 37 -1.53 36.28 -63.99
C GLY A 37 -1.89 35.44 -62.83
N THR A 38 -1.15 35.42 -61.74
CA THR A 38 -1.41 34.50 -60.64
C THR A 38 -1.37 35.19 -59.28
N TYR A 39 -2.51 35.76 -58.91
CA TYR A 39 -2.63 36.26 -57.53
C TYR A 39 -2.91 35.08 -56.60
N ILE A 40 -2.04 34.90 -55.59
CA ILE A 40 -2.33 33.94 -54.51
C ILE A 40 -3.36 34.57 -53.58
N SER A 41 -4.56 33.99 -53.52
CA SER A 41 -5.58 34.51 -52.63
C SER A 41 -5.22 34.22 -51.15
N ILE A 42 -5.65 35.09 -50.26
CA ILE A 42 -5.51 34.87 -48.80
C ILE A 42 -6.13 33.53 -48.40
N ALA A 43 -7.23 33.12 -49.03
CA ALA A 43 -7.84 31.83 -48.79
C ALA A 43 -6.92 30.65 -49.14
N ALA A 44 -6.14 30.75 -50.22
CA ALA A 44 -5.16 29.73 -50.61
C ALA A 44 -4.03 29.61 -49.56
N ILE A 45 -3.54 30.74 -49.02
CA ILE A 45 -2.50 30.77 -48.01
C ILE A 45 -3.03 30.19 -46.67
N LEU A 46 -4.25 30.55 -46.29
CA LEU A 46 -4.90 29.98 -45.11
C LEU A 46 -5.11 28.46 -45.23
N SER A 47 -5.54 28.01 -46.42
CA SER A 47 -5.70 26.57 -46.70
C SER A 47 -4.37 25.84 -46.63
N LEU A 48 -3.29 26.44 -47.19
CA LEU A 48 -1.95 25.90 -47.11
C LEU A 48 -1.46 25.82 -45.67
N PHE A 49 -1.67 26.85 -44.86
CA PHE A 49 -1.28 26.90 -43.47
C PHE A 49 -2.01 25.79 -42.66
N VAL A 50 -3.32 25.64 -42.84
CA VAL A 50 -4.11 24.57 -42.17
C VAL A 50 -3.63 23.18 -42.61
N CYS A 51 -3.28 22.99 -43.89
CA CYS A 51 -2.74 21.72 -44.38
C CYS A 51 -1.34 21.39 -43.84
N LEU A 52 -0.52 22.41 -43.60
CA LEU A 52 0.85 22.24 -43.10
C LEU A 52 0.89 21.94 -41.57
N ILE A 53 -0.06 22.46 -40.80
CA ILE A 53 -0.12 22.16 -39.35
C ILE A 53 -0.48 20.69 -39.18
N PRO A 54 0.37 19.90 -38.50
CA PRO A 54 0.11 18.46 -38.29
C PRO A 54 -0.91 18.24 -37.14
N THR A 55 -2.11 18.78 -37.28
CA THR A 55 -3.18 18.70 -36.28
C THR A 55 -3.57 17.26 -35.93
N THR A 56 -3.43 16.35 -36.90
CA THR A 56 -3.73 14.91 -36.71
C THR A 56 -2.80 14.26 -35.69
N ILE A 57 -1.54 14.67 -35.62
CA ILE A 57 -0.58 14.11 -34.66
C ILE A 57 -0.98 14.49 -33.23
N GLY A 58 -1.40 15.74 -32.98
CA GLY A 58 -1.84 16.19 -31.67
C GLY A 58 -3.10 15.44 -31.19
N GLY A 59 -4.09 15.23 -32.07
CA GLY A 59 -5.29 14.45 -31.76
C GLY A 59 -4.99 12.98 -31.54
N LEU A 60 -4.12 12.38 -32.35
CA LEU A 60 -3.74 10.97 -32.24
C LEU A 60 -3.01 10.66 -30.94
N LEU A 61 -2.10 11.56 -30.50
CA LEU A 61 -1.40 11.41 -29.22
C LEU A 61 -2.35 11.31 -28.03
N SER A 62 -3.34 12.18 -27.97
CA SER A 62 -4.38 12.14 -26.93
C SER A 62 -5.20 10.85 -27.01
N ALA A 63 -5.58 10.41 -28.20
CA ALA A 63 -6.34 9.19 -28.41
C ALA A 63 -5.54 7.93 -27.98
N ILE A 64 -4.24 7.87 -28.30
CA ILE A 64 -3.35 6.77 -27.86
C ILE A 64 -3.22 6.75 -26.34
N GLY A 65 -3.07 7.92 -25.70
CA GLY A 65 -3.01 8.03 -24.25
C GLY A 65 -4.28 7.50 -23.57
N ILE A 66 -5.46 7.87 -24.08
CA ILE A 66 -6.75 7.40 -23.59
C ILE A 66 -6.90 5.88 -23.80
N ALA A 67 -6.55 5.37 -24.98
CA ALA A 67 -6.59 3.94 -25.25
C ALA A 67 -5.64 3.13 -24.34
N GLY A 68 -4.45 3.69 -24.03
CA GLY A 68 -3.52 3.10 -23.08
C GLY A 68 -4.09 3.05 -21.66
N MET A 69 -4.73 4.13 -21.20
CA MET A 69 -5.42 4.16 -19.90
C MET A 69 -6.58 3.15 -19.83
N ASP A 70 -7.38 3.02 -20.89
CA ASP A 70 -8.49 2.04 -20.94
C ASP A 70 -7.96 0.60 -20.82
N ARG A 71 -6.87 0.27 -21.53
CA ARG A 71 -6.23 -1.06 -21.39
C ARG A 71 -5.71 -1.31 -19.97
N ALA A 72 -5.08 -0.32 -19.33
CA ALA A 72 -4.62 -0.43 -17.95
C ALA A 72 -5.80 -0.63 -16.99
N LEU A 73 -6.89 0.13 -17.18
CA LEU A 73 -8.10 0.01 -16.36
C LEU A 73 -8.74 -1.38 -16.49
N ARG A 74 -8.81 -1.96 -17.69
CA ARG A 74 -9.28 -3.35 -17.90
C ARG A 74 -8.40 -4.39 -17.20
N ALA A 75 -7.13 -4.06 -16.94
CA ALA A 75 -6.22 -4.87 -16.15
C ALA A 75 -6.25 -4.53 -14.63
N ASN A 76 -7.27 -3.78 -14.16
CA ASN A 76 -7.41 -3.28 -12.79
C ASN A 76 -6.27 -2.35 -12.33
N VAL A 77 -5.66 -1.61 -13.26
CA VAL A 77 -4.63 -0.63 -12.97
C VAL A 77 -5.18 0.77 -13.24
N ILE A 78 -5.31 1.59 -12.20
CA ILE A 78 -5.73 2.99 -12.32
C ILE A 78 -4.50 3.85 -12.59
N THR A 79 -4.48 4.51 -13.73
CA THR A 79 -3.40 5.40 -14.15
C THR A 79 -3.82 6.87 -14.05
N LYS A 80 -2.90 7.74 -13.67
CA LYS A 80 -3.19 9.18 -13.54
C LYS A 80 -3.27 9.92 -14.89
N SER A 81 -2.59 9.41 -15.90
CA SER A 81 -2.53 10.01 -17.24
C SER A 81 -2.03 9.02 -18.28
N GLY A 82 -2.27 9.29 -19.57
CA GLY A 82 -1.70 8.53 -20.68
C GLY A 82 -0.17 8.50 -20.65
N LYS A 83 0.44 9.62 -20.24
CA LYS A 83 1.90 9.73 -20.05
C LYS A 83 2.42 8.77 -18.97
N ALA A 84 1.66 8.56 -17.90
CA ALA A 84 2.06 7.61 -16.84
C ALA A 84 2.09 6.17 -17.37
N VAL A 85 1.17 5.81 -18.29
CA VAL A 85 1.16 4.48 -18.95
C VAL A 85 2.41 4.31 -19.81
N GLU A 86 2.74 5.31 -20.61
CA GLU A 86 3.94 5.29 -21.47
C GLU A 86 5.22 5.19 -20.64
N THR A 87 5.35 6.02 -19.60
CA THR A 87 6.54 6.05 -18.74
C THR A 87 6.69 4.75 -17.93
N ALA A 88 5.58 4.09 -17.58
CA ALA A 88 5.62 2.83 -16.82
C ALA A 88 6.32 1.69 -17.58
N GLY A 89 6.40 1.76 -18.92
CA GLY A 89 7.14 0.80 -19.73
C GLY A 89 8.66 0.94 -19.67
N ASP A 90 9.15 2.13 -19.30
CA ASP A 90 10.58 2.50 -19.37
C ASP A 90 11.20 2.69 -17.97
N ILE A 91 10.57 2.17 -16.90
CA ILE A 91 11.08 2.33 -15.54
C ILE A 91 12.24 1.37 -15.26
N ASP A 92 13.28 1.88 -14.60
CA ASP A 92 14.41 1.10 -14.08
C ASP A 92 14.18 0.66 -12.63
N THR A 93 13.35 1.41 -11.89
CA THR A 93 13.13 1.18 -10.47
C THR A 93 11.65 1.33 -10.13
N LEU A 94 11.11 0.31 -9.46
CA LEU A 94 9.74 0.28 -8.95
C LEU A 94 9.76 0.44 -7.43
N LEU A 95 9.11 1.49 -6.94
CA LEU A 95 8.89 1.72 -5.51
C LEU A 95 7.58 1.05 -5.09
N LEU A 96 7.64 0.19 -4.09
CA LEU A 96 6.51 -0.59 -3.61
C LEU A 96 6.24 -0.25 -2.15
N ASP A 97 4.99 0.11 -1.84
CA ASP A 97 4.54 0.18 -0.45
C ASP A 97 4.51 -1.23 0.17
N LYS A 98 4.87 -1.33 1.44
CA LYS A 98 4.81 -2.59 2.19
C LYS A 98 3.37 -3.03 2.40
N THR A 99 2.58 -2.16 3.03
CA THR A 99 1.26 -2.49 3.57
C THR A 99 0.19 -2.56 2.48
N GLY A 100 -0.47 -3.70 2.35
CA GLY A 100 -1.48 -3.92 1.31
C GLY A 100 -0.92 -4.18 -0.09
N THR A 101 0.37 -3.96 -0.33
CA THR A 101 1.05 -4.23 -1.62
C THR A 101 1.91 -5.48 -1.55
N ILE A 102 2.96 -5.50 -0.72
CA ILE A 102 3.82 -6.67 -0.47
C ILE A 102 3.14 -7.60 0.53
N THR A 103 2.54 -7.03 1.59
CA THR A 103 1.76 -7.76 2.58
C THR A 103 0.25 -7.65 2.32
N ILE A 104 -0.54 -8.50 2.98
CA ILE A 104 -2.02 -8.47 2.87
C ILE A 104 -2.59 -7.18 3.49
N GLY A 105 -1.82 -6.50 4.35
CA GLY A 105 -2.21 -5.25 5.00
C GLY A 105 -2.80 -5.45 6.39
N ASN A 106 -3.17 -6.68 6.74
CA ASN A 106 -3.64 -7.04 8.08
C ASN A 106 -2.61 -7.92 8.75
N ARG A 107 -2.36 -7.66 10.03
CA ARG A 107 -1.53 -8.54 10.86
C ARG A 107 -2.35 -9.75 11.27
N LYS A 108 -1.73 -10.93 11.24
CA LYS A 108 -2.36 -12.15 11.74
C LYS A 108 -1.61 -12.66 12.98
N ALA A 109 -2.35 -13.20 13.92
CA ALA A 109 -1.79 -13.95 15.03
C ALA A 109 -1.13 -15.23 14.50
N THR A 110 0.13 -15.44 14.88
CA THR A 110 0.93 -16.59 14.42
C THR A 110 1.36 -17.50 15.53
N LYS A 111 1.49 -16.96 16.76
CA LYS A 111 1.96 -17.75 17.90
C LYS A 111 1.49 -17.19 19.24
N PHE A 112 1.25 -18.09 20.17
CA PHE A 112 1.01 -17.81 21.58
C PHE A 112 2.28 -18.05 22.39
N HIS A 113 2.65 -17.10 23.25
CA HIS A 113 3.82 -17.17 24.13
C HIS A 113 3.38 -17.00 25.58
N PRO A 114 2.98 -18.08 26.27
CA PRO A 114 2.65 -18.03 27.69
C PRO A 114 3.88 -17.73 28.53
N VAL A 115 3.69 -17.05 29.67
CA VAL A 115 4.74 -16.87 30.67
C VAL A 115 5.12 -18.24 31.25
N PRO A 116 6.42 -18.50 31.56
CA PRO A 116 6.82 -19.74 32.21
C PRO A 116 6.02 -20.04 33.49
N GLY A 117 5.45 -21.23 33.56
CA GLY A 117 4.60 -21.66 34.67
C GLY A 117 3.10 -21.40 34.48
N ILE A 118 2.68 -20.75 33.43
CA ILE A 118 1.26 -20.63 33.06
C ILE A 118 0.88 -21.73 32.08
N ASP A 119 -0.25 -22.42 32.38
CA ASP A 119 -0.81 -23.42 31.44
C ASP A 119 -1.22 -22.75 30.13
N GLU A 120 -0.74 -23.28 29.00
CA GLU A 120 -1.03 -22.79 27.67
C GLU A 120 -2.55 -22.69 27.40
N LYS A 121 -3.33 -23.67 27.93
CA LYS A 121 -4.80 -23.64 27.75
C LYS A 121 -5.43 -22.43 28.44
N VAL A 122 -5.00 -22.11 29.66
CA VAL A 122 -5.49 -20.95 30.41
C VAL A 122 -5.14 -19.65 29.70
N PHE A 123 -3.91 -19.56 29.18
CA PHE A 123 -3.46 -18.40 28.41
C PHE A 123 -4.25 -18.22 27.13
N VAL A 124 -4.42 -19.28 26.33
CA VAL A 124 -5.16 -19.21 25.06
C VAL A 124 -6.63 -18.87 25.31
N GLU A 125 -7.25 -19.43 26.36
CA GLU A 125 -8.61 -19.10 26.74
C GLU A 125 -8.77 -17.60 27.07
N ALA A 126 -7.85 -17.02 27.83
CA ALA A 126 -7.82 -15.58 28.10
C ALA A 126 -7.64 -14.75 26.81
N CYS A 127 -6.79 -15.21 25.87
CA CYS A 127 -6.60 -14.58 24.56
C CYS A 127 -7.91 -14.58 23.74
N LEU A 128 -8.62 -15.70 23.72
CA LEU A 128 -9.90 -15.84 23.01
C LEU A 128 -10.98 -14.96 23.63
N LEU A 129 -11.16 -15.03 24.97
CA LEU A 129 -12.15 -14.22 25.69
C LEU A 129 -11.94 -12.72 25.46
N SER A 130 -10.70 -12.23 25.56
CA SER A 130 -10.37 -10.82 25.32
C SER A 130 -10.51 -10.38 23.87
N SER A 131 -10.63 -11.33 22.94
CA SER A 131 -10.76 -11.05 21.50
C SER A 131 -12.20 -11.18 20.98
N LEU A 132 -13.15 -11.65 21.79
CA LEU A 132 -14.54 -11.86 21.35
C LEU A 132 -15.25 -10.59 20.91
N SER A 133 -14.97 -9.46 21.55
CA SER A 133 -15.53 -8.15 21.22
C SER A 133 -14.67 -7.33 20.27
N ASP A 134 -13.52 -7.87 19.88
CA ASP A 134 -12.55 -7.20 19.03
C ASP A 134 -12.84 -7.52 17.56
N GLU A 135 -13.58 -6.62 16.90
CA GLU A 135 -13.98 -6.76 15.50
C GLU A 135 -12.81 -6.48 14.51
N THR A 136 -11.64 -6.11 15.01
CA THR A 136 -10.46 -5.88 14.18
C THR A 136 -10.00 -7.15 13.47
N PRO A 137 -9.29 -7.04 12.33
CA PRO A 137 -8.68 -8.20 11.68
C PRO A 137 -7.74 -8.97 12.61
N GLU A 138 -7.03 -8.27 13.47
CA GLU A 138 -6.14 -8.84 14.50
C GLU A 138 -6.93 -9.68 15.51
N GLY A 139 -8.02 -9.16 16.06
CA GLY A 139 -8.89 -9.88 17.00
C GLY A 139 -9.46 -11.16 16.38
N LYS A 140 -9.95 -11.07 15.15
CA LYS A 140 -10.46 -12.24 14.41
C LYS A 140 -9.38 -13.29 14.16
N SER A 141 -8.15 -12.85 13.85
CA SER A 141 -7.03 -13.77 13.62
C SER A 141 -6.58 -14.53 14.88
N ILE A 142 -6.72 -13.91 16.07
CA ILE A 142 -6.44 -14.57 17.34
C ILE A 142 -7.44 -15.70 17.59
N ILE A 143 -8.73 -15.46 17.29
CA ILE A 143 -9.77 -16.48 17.40
C ILE A 143 -9.52 -17.63 16.41
N GLU A 144 -9.09 -17.30 15.17
CA GLU A 144 -8.73 -18.29 14.14
C GLU A 144 -7.57 -19.16 14.61
N LEU A 145 -6.50 -18.57 15.11
CA LEU A 145 -5.32 -19.28 15.64
C LEU A 145 -5.69 -20.18 16.83
N GLY A 146 -6.56 -19.73 17.75
CA GLY A 146 -7.03 -20.55 18.85
C GLY A 146 -7.82 -21.77 18.40
N ARG A 147 -8.63 -21.63 17.33
CA ARG A 147 -9.35 -22.76 16.72
C ARG A 147 -8.42 -23.77 16.07
N GLU A 148 -7.40 -23.28 15.34
CA GLU A 148 -6.37 -24.11 14.71
C GLU A 148 -5.61 -24.94 15.76
N ASN A 149 -5.38 -24.35 16.95
CA ASN A 149 -4.76 -25.04 18.08
C ASN A 149 -5.73 -25.94 18.89
N GLY A 150 -6.94 -26.17 18.37
CA GLY A 150 -7.90 -27.10 18.95
C GLY A 150 -8.80 -26.54 20.06
N HIS A 151 -8.74 -25.25 20.35
CA HIS A 151 -9.60 -24.59 21.34
C HIS A 151 -11.00 -24.31 20.77
N ARG A 152 -12.05 -24.73 21.49
CA ARG A 152 -13.43 -24.57 21.03
C ARG A 152 -14.09 -23.38 21.70
N MET A 153 -14.66 -22.47 20.90
CA MET A 153 -15.41 -21.31 21.39
C MET A 153 -16.62 -21.69 22.30
N ARG A 154 -17.15 -22.91 22.14
CA ARG A 154 -18.31 -23.40 22.97
C ARG A 154 -17.95 -23.63 24.43
N ASP A 155 -16.68 -23.81 24.74
CA ASP A 155 -16.19 -24.09 26.08
C ASP A 155 -15.95 -22.77 26.86
N LEU A 156 -16.08 -21.60 26.22
CA LEU A 156 -15.91 -20.31 26.86
C LEU A 156 -17.18 -19.85 27.54
N ASN A 157 -17.13 -19.67 28.85
CA ASN A 157 -18.25 -19.12 29.61
C ASN A 157 -18.29 -17.59 29.50
N THR A 158 -19.24 -17.10 28.72
CA THR A 158 -19.42 -15.64 28.48
C THR A 158 -20.76 -15.13 29.02
N ALA A 159 -21.49 -15.94 29.79
CA ALA A 159 -22.78 -15.53 30.36
C ALA A 159 -22.59 -14.30 31.25
N GLY A 160 -23.29 -13.20 30.94
CA GLY A 160 -23.23 -11.95 31.69
C GLY A 160 -21.89 -11.22 31.70
N ALA A 161 -20.99 -11.57 30.80
CA ALA A 161 -19.69 -10.89 30.66
C ALA A 161 -19.85 -9.47 30.06
N HIS A 162 -19.15 -8.50 30.63
CA HIS A 162 -19.06 -7.13 30.07
C HIS A 162 -17.87 -7.04 29.15
N MET A 163 -18.14 -6.83 27.85
CA MET A 163 -17.13 -6.75 26.81
C MET A 163 -16.56 -5.34 26.67
N ILE A 164 -15.23 -5.22 26.62
CA ILE A 164 -14.51 -3.96 26.41
C ILE A 164 -13.93 -3.96 24.99
N LYS A 165 -14.51 -3.10 24.13
CA LYS A 165 -14.08 -2.96 22.75
C LYS A 165 -12.72 -2.24 22.66
N PHE A 166 -11.93 -2.60 21.65
CA PHE A 166 -10.68 -1.90 21.34
C PHE A 166 -10.95 -0.44 20.94
N THR A 167 -10.18 0.47 21.52
CA THR A 167 -10.14 1.88 21.09
C THR A 167 -8.71 2.33 20.85
N ALA A 168 -8.54 3.30 19.94
CA ALA A 168 -7.22 3.86 19.62
C ALA A 168 -6.58 4.61 20.82
N GLU A 169 -7.40 5.12 21.74
CA GLU A 169 -6.96 5.81 22.95
C GLU A 169 -6.41 4.83 23.99
N THR A 170 -7.20 3.80 24.32
CA THR A 170 -6.81 2.82 25.33
C THR A 170 -5.81 1.80 24.81
N LYS A 171 -5.79 1.57 23.48
CA LYS A 171 -5.00 0.53 22.81
C LYS A 171 -5.14 -0.84 23.47
N CYS A 172 -6.33 -1.11 24.01
CA CYS A 172 -6.64 -2.27 24.82
C CYS A 172 -8.07 -2.72 24.53
N SER A 173 -8.30 -4.02 24.51
CA SER A 173 -9.61 -4.67 24.53
C SER A 173 -9.67 -5.68 25.67
N GLY A 174 -10.85 -6.18 26.01
CA GLY A 174 -10.94 -7.16 27.08
C GLY A 174 -12.36 -7.56 27.44
N VAL A 175 -12.47 -8.25 28.57
CA VAL A 175 -13.74 -8.71 29.11
C VAL A 175 -13.68 -8.73 30.65
N ASP A 176 -14.77 -8.34 31.25
CA ASP A 176 -15.02 -8.53 32.70
C ASP A 176 -16.06 -9.63 32.88
N LEU A 177 -15.67 -10.73 33.51
CA LEU A 177 -16.52 -11.87 33.74
C LEU A 177 -17.37 -11.65 35.00
N GLN A 178 -18.46 -12.39 35.14
CA GLN A 178 -19.37 -12.29 36.30
C GLN A 178 -18.73 -12.63 37.65
N ASP A 179 -17.72 -13.47 37.64
CA ASP A 179 -16.95 -13.85 38.84
C ASP A 179 -15.95 -12.75 39.29
N GLY A 180 -15.92 -11.61 38.62
CA GLY A 180 -15.02 -10.50 38.89
C GLY A 180 -13.67 -10.62 38.19
N THR A 181 -13.43 -11.64 37.39
CA THR A 181 -12.20 -11.79 36.62
C THR A 181 -12.13 -10.75 35.50
N GLN A 182 -11.05 -9.99 35.46
CA GLN A 182 -10.80 -8.98 34.44
C GLN A 182 -9.71 -9.44 33.49
N ILE A 183 -10.02 -9.58 32.21
CA ILE A 183 -9.06 -9.95 31.17
C ILE A 183 -8.83 -8.75 30.28
N ARG A 184 -7.56 -8.40 30.04
CA ARG A 184 -7.17 -7.29 29.15
C ARG A 184 -6.12 -7.77 28.17
N LYS A 185 -6.27 -7.33 26.92
CA LYS A 185 -5.34 -7.55 25.81
C LYS A 185 -5.04 -6.23 25.14
N GLY A 186 -3.76 -5.94 24.89
CA GLY A 186 -3.40 -4.68 24.23
C GLY A 186 -1.93 -4.53 23.94
N ALA A 187 -1.57 -3.32 23.48
CA ALA A 187 -0.19 -2.93 23.26
C ALA A 187 0.61 -2.96 24.58
N PHE A 188 1.90 -3.24 24.49
CA PHE A 188 2.81 -3.33 25.63
C PHE A 188 2.66 -2.16 26.60
N ASP A 189 2.74 -0.92 26.11
CA ASP A 189 2.66 0.27 26.94
C ASP A 189 1.31 0.43 27.66
N ALA A 190 0.22 -0.06 27.05
CA ALA A 190 -1.12 0.03 27.63
C ALA A 190 -1.25 -0.99 28.77
N ILE A 191 -0.88 -2.24 28.55
CA ILE A 191 -0.97 -3.29 29.56
C ILE A 191 0.03 -3.06 30.69
N ARG A 192 1.25 -2.59 30.39
CA ARG A 192 2.24 -2.22 31.38
C ARG A 192 1.69 -1.19 32.37
N ARG A 193 1.04 -0.13 31.87
CA ARG A 193 0.38 0.89 32.71
C ARG A 193 -0.69 0.29 33.62
N ILE A 194 -1.51 -0.64 33.11
CA ILE A 194 -2.55 -1.32 33.88
C ILE A 194 -1.92 -2.13 35.01
N VAL A 195 -0.90 -2.93 34.73
CA VAL A 195 -0.19 -3.78 35.68
C VAL A 195 0.53 -2.95 36.76
N GLU A 196 1.27 -1.93 36.36
CA GLU A 196 2.03 -1.07 37.27
C GLU A 196 1.12 -0.17 38.13
N SER A 197 -0.02 0.33 37.60
CA SER A 197 -1.00 1.10 38.38
C SER A 197 -1.68 0.28 39.45
N ALA A 198 -1.75 -1.04 39.29
CA ALA A 198 -2.22 -1.98 40.31
C ALA A 198 -1.15 -2.38 41.34
N GLY A 199 0.07 -1.80 41.25
CA GLY A 199 1.19 -2.10 42.15
C GLY A 199 1.97 -3.37 41.80
N ASN A 200 1.67 -4.01 40.69
CA ASN A 200 2.38 -5.20 40.22
C ASN A 200 3.62 -4.83 39.38
N LYS A 201 4.64 -5.71 39.43
CA LYS A 201 5.83 -5.55 38.56
C LYS A 201 5.58 -6.26 37.24
N PHE A 202 5.98 -5.63 36.15
CA PHE A 202 5.96 -6.27 34.83
C PHE A 202 7.09 -7.31 34.73
N PRO A 203 6.82 -8.57 34.32
CA PRO A 203 7.84 -9.63 34.27
C PRO A 203 8.91 -9.34 33.20
N LYS A 204 10.19 -9.48 33.56
CA LYS A 204 11.31 -9.28 32.63
C LYS A 204 11.34 -10.27 31.47
N GLU A 205 10.97 -11.50 31.73
CA GLU A 205 10.88 -12.58 30.74
C GLU A 205 9.90 -12.20 29.60
N VAL A 206 8.83 -11.48 29.95
CA VAL A 206 7.86 -10.99 28.96
C VAL A 206 8.45 -9.84 28.12
N GLU A 207 9.23 -8.95 28.75
CA GLU A 207 9.94 -7.87 28.02
C GLU A 207 10.93 -8.43 27.00
N GLU A 208 11.64 -9.51 27.34
CA GLU A 208 12.54 -10.20 26.41
C GLU A 208 11.81 -10.81 25.22
N VAL A 209 10.67 -11.46 25.47
CA VAL A 209 9.81 -12.01 24.41
C VAL A 209 9.28 -10.89 23.49
N ILE A 210 8.83 -9.78 24.09
CA ILE A 210 8.36 -8.61 23.35
C ILE A 210 9.47 -8.04 22.47
N ALA A 211 10.70 -7.91 23.02
CA ALA A 211 11.85 -7.42 22.28
C ALA A 211 12.22 -8.37 21.10
N ALA A 212 12.19 -9.66 21.34
CA ALA A 212 12.44 -10.68 20.31
C ALA A 212 11.39 -10.64 19.18
N ILE A 213 10.10 -10.58 19.51
CA ILE A 213 9.00 -10.46 18.53
C ILE A 213 9.16 -9.19 17.71
N SER A 214 9.41 -8.06 18.38
CA SER A 214 9.57 -6.76 17.70
C SER A 214 10.82 -6.74 16.81
N GLY A 215 11.92 -7.35 17.27
CA GLY A 215 13.17 -7.49 16.51
C GLY A 215 12.98 -8.33 15.24
N ASN A 216 12.09 -9.31 15.27
CA ASN A 216 11.74 -10.15 14.13
C ASN A 216 10.59 -9.56 13.25
N GLY A 217 10.26 -8.29 13.44
CA GLY A 217 9.24 -7.62 12.65
C GLY A 217 7.80 -7.95 13.02
N GLY A 218 7.58 -8.68 14.09
CA GLY A 218 6.26 -8.97 14.64
C GLY A 218 5.73 -7.83 15.50
N THR A 219 4.45 -7.88 15.80
CA THR A 219 3.79 -6.97 16.75
C THR A 219 3.33 -7.79 17.96
N PRO A 220 3.86 -7.53 19.16
CA PRO A 220 3.44 -8.19 20.37
C PRO A 220 2.15 -7.57 20.92
N LEU A 221 1.18 -8.41 21.26
CA LEU A 221 0.03 -8.04 22.09
C LEU A 221 0.14 -8.76 23.44
N VAL A 222 0.12 -8.01 24.51
CA VAL A 222 0.22 -8.55 25.87
C VAL A 222 -1.18 -8.86 26.40
N VAL A 223 -1.30 -9.97 27.11
CA VAL A 223 -2.55 -10.39 27.79
C VAL A 223 -2.30 -10.48 29.29
N CYS A 224 -3.19 -9.85 30.05
CA CYS A 224 -3.19 -9.94 31.51
C CYS A 224 -4.57 -10.32 32.04
N VAL A 225 -4.59 -11.00 33.19
CA VAL A 225 -5.78 -11.35 33.96
C VAL A 225 -5.59 -10.85 35.38
N ASN A 226 -6.57 -10.09 35.87
CA ASN A 226 -6.52 -9.48 37.22
C ASN A 226 -5.18 -8.76 37.50
N ASN A 227 -4.74 -8.01 36.50
CA ASN A 227 -3.46 -7.26 36.50
C ASN A 227 -2.18 -8.12 36.59
N ALA A 228 -2.28 -9.46 36.40
CA ALA A 228 -1.14 -10.34 36.26
C ALA A 228 -0.94 -10.69 34.77
N VAL A 229 0.29 -10.52 34.25
CA VAL A 229 0.60 -10.84 32.86
C VAL A 229 0.63 -12.36 32.66
N LEU A 230 -0.15 -12.88 31.72
CA LEU A 230 -0.16 -14.29 31.37
C LEU A 230 0.73 -14.65 30.20
N GLY A 231 0.94 -13.73 29.27
CA GLY A 231 1.75 -13.99 28.09
C GLY A 231 1.61 -12.94 26.98
N VAL A 232 2.17 -13.27 25.82
CA VAL A 232 2.21 -12.42 24.63
C VAL A 232 1.65 -13.17 23.43
N ILE A 233 0.83 -12.50 22.63
CA ILE A 233 0.39 -12.96 21.33
C ILE A 233 1.30 -12.32 20.28
N GLU A 234 1.89 -13.11 19.41
CA GLU A 234 2.69 -12.64 18.30
C GLU A 234 1.80 -12.43 17.06
N LEU A 235 1.77 -11.19 16.56
CA LEU A 235 1.16 -10.85 15.29
C LEU A 235 2.23 -10.61 14.25
N GLN A 236 2.05 -11.12 13.05
CA GLN A 236 2.95 -10.89 11.91
C GLN A 236 2.21 -10.37 10.70
N ASP A 237 2.89 -9.53 9.91
CA ASP A 237 2.45 -9.15 8.58
C ASP A 237 2.57 -10.36 7.64
N ILE A 238 1.49 -10.70 6.97
CA ILE A 238 1.48 -11.81 6.02
C ILE A 238 1.84 -11.31 4.65
N ILE A 239 2.91 -11.86 4.09
CA ILE A 239 3.33 -11.61 2.72
C ILE A 239 2.32 -12.24 1.77
N LYS A 240 1.94 -11.50 0.72
CA LYS A 240 1.02 -12.02 -0.29
C LYS A 240 1.61 -13.24 -0.99
N PRO A 241 0.83 -14.29 -1.22
CA PRO A 241 1.30 -15.45 -1.97
C PRO A 241 1.74 -15.06 -3.38
N GLY A 242 2.84 -15.65 -3.86
CA GLY A 242 3.38 -15.41 -5.19
C GLY A 242 4.11 -14.07 -5.37
N ILE A 243 4.35 -13.29 -4.29
CA ILE A 243 5.06 -12.00 -4.40
C ILE A 243 6.53 -12.21 -4.80
N GLN A 244 7.17 -13.25 -4.29
CA GLN A 244 8.56 -13.59 -4.60
C GLN A 244 8.75 -13.86 -6.09
N GLU A 245 7.88 -14.69 -6.69
CA GLU A 245 7.90 -14.96 -8.13
C GLU A 245 7.71 -13.69 -8.98
N ARG A 246 6.85 -12.78 -8.51
CA ARG A 246 6.64 -11.49 -9.19
C ARG A 246 7.88 -10.63 -9.14
N PHE A 247 8.58 -10.59 -8.01
CA PHE A 247 9.84 -9.85 -7.88
C PHE A 247 10.95 -10.45 -8.73
N GLU A 248 11.04 -11.77 -8.82
CA GLU A 248 11.97 -12.44 -9.73
C GLU A 248 11.69 -12.10 -11.20
N ARG A 249 10.42 -12.05 -11.60
CA ARG A 249 10.02 -11.62 -12.93
C ARG A 249 10.42 -10.18 -13.24
N LEU A 250 10.18 -9.25 -12.30
CA LEU A 250 10.59 -7.85 -12.45
C LEU A 250 12.11 -7.72 -12.58
N ARG A 251 12.88 -8.44 -11.77
CA ARG A 251 14.34 -8.45 -11.85
C ARG A 251 14.85 -9.02 -13.19
N LYS A 252 14.20 -10.07 -13.72
CA LYS A 252 14.52 -10.60 -15.06
C LYS A 252 14.23 -9.60 -16.18
N MET A 253 13.29 -8.69 -15.97
CA MET A 253 12.99 -7.57 -16.88
C MET A 253 13.94 -6.38 -16.70
N GLY A 254 14.90 -6.43 -15.77
CA GLY A 254 15.84 -5.36 -15.48
C GLY A 254 15.29 -4.31 -14.51
N VAL A 255 14.10 -4.52 -13.93
CA VAL A 255 13.48 -3.56 -13.01
C VAL A 255 13.94 -3.83 -11.57
N LYS A 256 14.55 -2.84 -10.93
CA LYS A 256 14.93 -2.86 -9.52
C LYS A 256 13.69 -2.61 -8.66
N THR A 257 13.45 -3.47 -7.68
CA THR A 257 12.37 -3.28 -6.70
C THR A 257 12.89 -2.69 -5.41
N VAL A 258 12.23 -1.66 -4.89
CA VAL A 258 12.57 -0.99 -3.62
C VAL A 258 11.32 -0.91 -2.77
N MET A 259 11.37 -1.45 -1.56
CA MET A 259 10.28 -1.34 -0.60
C MET A 259 10.32 0.01 0.12
N VAL A 260 9.18 0.68 0.20
CA VAL A 260 8.98 1.91 0.97
C VAL A 260 8.06 1.60 2.14
N THR A 261 8.47 1.94 3.34
CA THR A 261 7.70 1.70 4.57
C THR A 261 8.07 2.70 5.66
N GLY A 262 7.12 2.99 6.53
CA GLY A 262 7.35 3.77 7.76
C GLY A 262 7.75 2.91 8.96
N ASP A 263 7.95 1.59 8.79
CA ASP A 263 8.38 0.69 9.87
C ASP A 263 9.84 0.93 10.27
N ASN A 264 10.21 0.34 11.40
CA ASN A 264 11.61 0.35 11.82
C ASN A 264 12.47 -0.48 10.83
N PRO A 265 13.79 -0.17 10.70
CA PRO A 265 14.67 -0.84 9.74
C PRO A 265 14.75 -2.36 9.89
N LEU A 266 14.62 -2.90 11.10
CA LEU A 266 14.69 -4.34 11.37
C LEU A 266 13.45 -5.05 10.80
N THR A 267 12.27 -4.50 11.03
CA THR A 267 11.00 -5.01 10.46
C THR A 267 11.03 -4.94 8.94
N ALA A 268 11.50 -3.81 8.39
CA ALA A 268 11.61 -3.62 6.95
C ALA A 268 12.55 -4.66 6.32
N LYS A 269 13.72 -4.88 6.93
CA LYS A 269 14.70 -5.88 6.48
C LYS A 269 14.11 -7.29 6.50
N TYR A 270 13.45 -7.69 7.59
CA TYR A 270 12.83 -8.99 7.73
C TYR A 270 11.77 -9.27 6.64
N ILE A 271 10.89 -8.30 6.37
CA ILE A 271 9.88 -8.41 5.33
C ILE A 271 10.52 -8.47 3.94
N ALA A 272 11.56 -7.65 3.68
CA ALA A 272 12.27 -7.66 2.41
C ALA A 272 12.95 -9.01 2.14
N GLU A 273 13.64 -9.59 3.14
CA GLU A 273 14.28 -10.90 3.04
C GLU A 273 13.28 -12.03 2.77
N LYS A 274 12.10 -11.98 3.43
CA LYS A 274 11.03 -12.95 3.19
C LYS A 274 10.34 -12.78 1.83
N ALA A 275 10.27 -11.56 1.33
CA ALA A 275 9.66 -11.26 0.04
C ALA A 275 10.61 -11.57 -1.15
N GLY A 276 11.89 -11.84 -0.88
CA GLY A 276 12.91 -12.17 -1.87
C GLY A 276 13.56 -10.92 -2.47
#